data_d5e6c1a953f402edc93a3d1071510c86
#
_entry.id   d5e6c1a953f402edc93a3d1071510c86
#
_cell.length_a   1.000
_cell.length_b   1.000
_cell.length_c   1.000
_cell.angle_alpha   90.00
_cell.angle_beta   90.00
_cell.angle_gamma   90.00
#
_symmetry.space_group_name_H-M   'P 1'
#
loop_
_entity.id
_entity.type
_entity.pdbx_description
1 polymer ?
#
loop_
_entity_poly.entity_id
_entity_poly.type
_entity_poly.pdbx_seq_one_letter_code
_entity_poly.pdbx_strand_id
1 'polypeptide(L)'
;MHIVQDFAAALPGLRGLLDDDVMAAFHGDPAARSVDEVLLCYPGILAVLHHRLAHQLYQTGAPLLARMIAELAHAQTGIDIHPGARIGRGFFIDHGTGVVIGETAVIGERVRLYQAVTLGAKRFATTEDGSLEKGAPRHPIVEDDVVIYA
;
A
#
# COMPACT_ATOMS: atom_id res chain seq x y z
N MET A 1 -8.70 15.59 -19.92
CA MET A 1 -8.12 14.75 -18.85
C MET A 1 -7.00 15.55 -18.19
N HIS A 2 -7.13 15.84 -16.89
CA HIS A 2 -6.25 16.78 -16.16
C HIS A 2 -5.35 16.04 -15.14
N ILE A 3 -4.83 14.84 -15.50
CA ILE A 3 -4.08 13.96 -14.57
C ILE A 3 -3.04 14.73 -13.73
N VAL A 4 -2.26 15.60 -14.37
CA VAL A 4 -1.21 16.38 -13.68
C VAL A 4 -1.81 17.34 -12.65
N GLN A 5 -2.91 18.02 -13.01
CA GLN A 5 -3.57 18.97 -12.11
C GLN A 5 -4.24 18.24 -10.94
N ASP A 6 -4.94 17.13 -11.22
CA ASP A 6 -5.61 16.32 -10.19
C ASP A 6 -4.59 15.70 -9.23
N PHE A 7 -3.46 15.22 -9.78
CA PHE A 7 -2.36 14.70 -8.97
C PHE A 7 -1.73 15.78 -8.08
N ALA A 8 -1.42 16.95 -8.66
CA ALA A 8 -0.86 18.06 -7.91
C ALA A 8 -1.81 18.55 -6.80
N ALA A 9 -3.11 18.62 -7.07
CA ALA A 9 -4.11 19.00 -6.08
C ALA A 9 -4.25 17.99 -4.94
N ALA A 10 -3.94 16.71 -5.18
CA ALA A 10 -3.99 15.66 -4.17
C ALA A 10 -2.77 15.64 -3.22
N LEU A 11 -1.63 16.23 -3.61
CA LEU A 11 -0.37 16.15 -2.83
C LEU A 11 -0.49 16.58 -1.36
N PRO A 12 -1.20 17.67 -0.99
CA PRO A 12 -1.35 18.01 0.43
C PRO A 12 -2.07 16.94 1.24
N GLY A 13 -3.10 16.30 0.67
CA GLY A 13 -3.82 15.19 1.31
C GLY A 13 -2.95 13.93 1.44
N LEU A 14 -2.19 13.61 0.41
CA LEU A 14 -1.24 12.48 0.44
C LEU A 14 -0.14 12.70 1.49
N ARG A 15 0.34 13.96 1.64
CA ARG A 15 1.26 14.33 2.71
C ARG A 15 0.67 14.03 4.09
N GLY A 16 -0.59 14.43 4.34
CA GLY A 16 -1.27 14.14 5.60
C GLY A 16 -1.41 12.65 5.90
N LEU A 17 -1.71 11.83 4.88
CA LEU A 17 -1.75 10.37 5.05
C LEU A 17 -0.37 9.80 5.40
N LEU A 18 0.68 10.28 4.75
CA LEU A 18 2.05 9.83 5.02
C LEU A 18 2.53 10.24 6.41
N ASP A 19 2.17 11.45 6.87
CA ASP A 19 2.48 11.91 8.23
C ASP A 19 1.83 10.96 9.27
N ASP A 20 0.59 10.52 9.05
CA ASP A 20 -0.09 9.54 9.91
C ASP A 20 0.59 8.16 9.86
N ASP A 21 1.03 7.70 8.70
CA ASP A 21 1.73 6.41 8.54
C ASP A 21 3.10 6.43 9.26
N VAL A 22 3.84 7.51 9.14
CA VAL A 22 5.12 7.71 9.86
C VAL A 22 4.92 7.73 11.37
N MET A 23 3.88 8.42 11.86
CA MET A 23 3.57 8.46 13.28
C MET A 23 3.09 7.11 13.81
N ALA A 24 2.32 6.35 13.01
CA ALA A 24 1.92 4.99 13.37
C ALA A 24 3.15 4.07 13.54
N ALA A 25 4.13 4.17 12.64
CA ALA A 25 5.37 3.42 12.76
C ALA A 25 6.21 3.87 13.97
N PHE A 26 6.35 5.18 14.19
CA PHE A 26 7.10 5.72 15.32
C PHE A 26 6.52 5.27 16.68
N HIS A 27 5.21 5.33 16.84
CA HIS A 27 4.55 4.87 18.08
C HIS A 27 4.42 3.36 18.17
N GLY A 28 4.43 2.68 17.03
CA GLY A 28 4.21 1.24 16.94
C GLY A 28 5.46 0.39 17.13
N ASP A 29 6.65 0.95 16.94
CA ASP A 29 7.93 0.26 17.10
C ASP A 29 8.70 0.79 18.29
N PRO A 30 8.91 -0.02 19.36
CA PRO A 30 9.70 0.40 20.53
C PRO A 30 11.16 0.67 20.20
N ALA A 31 11.69 0.22 19.05
CA ALA A 31 13.06 0.49 18.61
C ALA A 31 13.22 1.86 17.96
N ALA A 32 12.14 2.49 17.49
CA ALA A 32 12.17 3.79 16.84
C ALA A 32 12.56 4.91 17.82
N ARG A 33 13.66 5.61 17.53
CA ARG A 33 14.20 6.66 18.41
C ARG A 33 13.81 8.06 17.99
N SER A 34 13.47 8.25 16.72
CA SER A 34 13.03 9.53 16.18
C SER A 34 12.12 9.33 14.96
N VAL A 35 11.31 10.35 14.68
CA VAL A 35 10.48 10.41 13.48
C VAL A 35 11.35 10.44 12.21
N ASP A 36 12.51 11.12 12.27
CA ASP A 36 13.45 11.18 11.14
C ASP A 36 14.05 9.80 10.82
N GLU A 37 14.35 9.00 11.84
CA GLU A 37 14.81 7.62 11.66
C GLU A 37 13.76 6.77 10.93
N VAL A 38 12.50 6.86 11.34
CA VAL A 38 11.38 6.15 10.70
C VAL A 38 11.23 6.58 9.25
N LEU A 39 11.20 7.90 9.00
CA LEU A 39 11.01 8.46 7.67
C LEU A 39 12.12 8.05 6.70
N LEU A 40 13.38 8.03 7.16
CA LEU A 40 14.55 7.86 6.29
C LEU A 40 15.04 6.41 6.19
N CYS A 41 14.73 5.56 7.18
CA CYS A 41 15.33 4.24 7.28
C CYS A 41 14.34 3.08 7.16
N TYR A 42 13.03 3.30 7.40
CA TYR A 42 12.07 2.19 7.41
C TYR A 42 11.61 1.80 6.00
N PRO A 43 11.86 0.57 5.55
CA PRO A 43 11.45 0.13 4.22
C PRO A 43 9.92 0.14 4.05
N GLY A 44 9.16 -0.12 5.11
CA GLY A 44 7.71 -0.04 5.11
C GLY A 44 7.20 1.36 4.77
N ILE A 45 7.85 2.41 5.30
CA ILE A 45 7.49 3.81 4.99
C ILE A 45 7.81 4.16 3.54
N LEU A 46 8.95 3.70 3.02
CA LEU A 46 9.30 3.91 1.61
C LEU A 46 8.27 3.24 0.68
N ALA A 47 7.87 2.00 0.99
CA ALA A 47 6.87 1.28 0.21
C ALA A 47 5.49 1.95 0.26
N VAL A 48 5.06 2.41 1.43
CA VAL A 48 3.77 3.08 1.62
C VAL A 48 3.76 4.45 0.93
N LEU A 49 4.84 5.23 0.99
CA LEU A 49 4.99 6.47 0.24
C LEU A 49 4.76 6.25 -1.26
N HIS A 50 5.46 5.29 -1.84
CA HIS A 50 5.29 4.96 -3.26
C HIS A 50 3.87 4.50 -3.56
N HIS A 51 3.28 3.68 -2.69
CA HIS A 51 1.89 3.23 -2.84
C HIS A 51 0.90 4.41 -2.84
N ARG A 52 1.01 5.36 -1.89
CA ARG A 52 0.13 6.53 -1.82
C ARG A 52 0.15 7.33 -3.12
N LEU A 53 1.34 7.57 -3.67
CA LEU A 53 1.52 8.26 -4.97
C LEU A 53 0.98 7.42 -6.14
N ALA A 54 1.32 6.14 -6.18
CA ALA A 54 0.89 5.22 -7.22
C ALA A 54 -0.64 5.04 -7.24
N HIS A 55 -1.26 4.90 -6.06
CA HIS A 55 -2.71 4.77 -5.93
C HIS A 55 -3.45 5.99 -6.48
N GLN A 56 -2.98 7.19 -6.19
CA GLN A 56 -3.54 8.43 -6.74
C GLN A 56 -3.47 8.45 -8.27
N LEU A 57 -2.33 8.07 -8.85
CA LEU A 57 -2.18 7.98 -10.30
C LEU A 57 -3.06 6.88 -10.91
N TYR A 58 -3.21 5.77 -10.22
CA TYR A 58 -4.10 4.68 -10.63
C TYR A 58 -5.55 5.15 -10.73
N GLN A 59 -6.03 5.89 -9.72
CA GLN A 59 -7.38 6.44 -9.67
C GLN A 59 -7.62 7.53 -10.72
N THR A 60 -6.61 8.32 -11.06
CA THR A 60 -6.70 9.40 -12.07
C THR A 60 -6.52 8.93 -13.51
N GLY A 61 -6.39 7.62 -13.74
CA GLY A 61 -6.37 7.03 -15.08
C GLY A 61 -4.97 6.90 -15.69
N ALA A 62 -3.91 6.80 -14.87
CA ALA A 62 -2.55 6.50 -15.28
C ALA A 62 -2.06 5.14 -14.72
N PRO A 63 -2.77 4.00 -14.98
CA PRO A 63 -2.50 2.74 -14.30
C PRO A 63 -1.11 2.15 -14.61
N LEU A 64 -0.60 2.35 -15.82
CA LEU A 64 0.74 1.87 -16.18
C LEU A 64 1.82 2.59 -15.40
N LEU A 65 1.75 3.92 -15.31
CA LEU A 65 2.70 4.72 -14.52
C LEU A 65 2.61 4.36 -13.03
N ALA A 66 1.39 4.19 -12.52
CA ALA A 66 1.16 3.74 -11.14
C ALA A 66 1.83 2.39 -10.88
N ARG A 67 1.70 1.44 -11.81
CA ARG A 67 2.35 0.13 -11.70
C ARG A 67 3.87 0.22 -11.71
N MET A 68 4.45 1.06 -12.58
CA MET A 68 5.89 1.28 -12.63
C MET A 68 6.43 1.82 -11.29
N ILE A 69 5.74 2.76 -10.67
CA ILE A 69 6.11 3.30 -9.35
C ILE A 69 6.03 2.23 -8.27
N ALA A 70 4.99 1.39 -8.28
CA ALA A 70 4.86 0.28 -7.34
C ALA A 70 6.01 -0.73 -7.46
N GLU A 71 6.42 -1.07 -8.69
CA GLU A 71 7.54 -2.01 -8.93
C GLU A 71 8.90 -1.43 -8.52
N LEU A 72 9.10 -0.11 -8.59
CA LEU A 72 10.32 0.53 -8.06
C LEU A 72 10.42 0.33 -6.53
N ALA A 73 9.32 0.52 -5.82
CA ALA A 73 9.28 0.27 -4.38
C ALA A 73 9.48 -1.22 -4.04
N HIS A 74 8.80 -2.11 -4.77
CA HIS A 74 8.96 -3.55 -4.62
C HIS A 74 10.42 -3.99 -4.78
N ALA A 75 11.09 -3.51 -5.83
CA ALA A 75 12.52 -3.84 -6.08
C ALA A 75 13.45 -3.35 -4.96
N GLN A 76 13.14 -2.21 -4.32
CA GLN A 76 13.97 -1.64 -3.26
C GLN A 76 13.70 -2.23 -1.87
N THR A 77 12.46 -2.62 -1.59
CA THR A 77 12.01 -2.95 -0.24
C THR A 77 11.65 -4.43 -0.05
N GLY A 78 11.41 -5.17 -1.12
CA GLY A 78 10.82 -6.51 -1.06
C GLY A 78 9.35 -6.52 -0.63
N ILE A 79 8.67 -5.35 -0.68
CA ILE A 79 7.26 -5.17 -0.33
C ILE A 79 6.48 -4.91 -1.62
N ASP A 80 5.59 -5.82 -1.98
CA ASP A 80 4.75 -5.75 -3.18
C ASP A 80 3.35 -5.24 -2.85
N ILE A 81 3.05 -3.99 -3.20
CA ILE A 81 1.73 -3.40 -3.03
C ILE A 81 1.16 -3.00 -4.38
N HIS A 82 0.08 -3.66 -4.81
CA HIS A 82 -0.58 -3.27 -6.06
C HIS A 82 -1.20 -1.87 -5.92
N PRO A 83 -1.05 -0.96 -6.91
CA PRO A 83 -1.56 0.41 -6.80
C PRO A 83 -3.09 0.50 -6.71
N GLY A 84 -3.82 -0.54 -7.08
CA GLY A 84 -5.28 -0.62 -6.89
C GLY A 84 -5.74 -0.88 -5.46
N ALA A 85 -4.87 -1.37 -4.57
CA ALA A 85 -5.20 -1.62 -3.17
C ALA A 85 -5.64 -0.34 -2.46
N ARG A 86 -6.67 -0.43 -1.63
CA ARG A 86 -7.17 0.69 -0.82
C ARG A 86 -6.69 0.55 0.61
N ILE A 87 -5.93 1.52 1.08
CA ILE A 87 -5.28 1.48 2.39
C ILE A 87 -5.65 2.74 3.18
N GLY A 88 -6.25 2.54 4.36
CA GLY A 88 -6.61 3.59 5.30
C GLY A 88 -5.38 4.31 5.87
N ARG A 89 -5.62 5.30 6.76
CA ARG A 89 -4.54 6.09 7.38
C ARG A 89 -3.91 5.37 8.56
N GLY A 90 -2.67 5.75 8.87
CA GLY A 90 -1.93 5.16 9.98
C GLY A 90 -1.52 3.71 9.71
N PHE A 91 -1.20 3.40 8.46
CA PHE A 91 -0.80 2.06 8.04
C PHE A 91 0.70 1.85 8.28
N PHE A 92 1.04 0.79 9.00
CA PHE A 92 2.42 0.46 9.34
C PHE A 92 2.78 -0.96 8.90
N ILE A 93 3.83 -1.07 8.08
CA ILE A 93 4.48 -2.34 7.75
C ILE A 93 5.81 -2.39 8.48
N ASP A 94 5.95 -3.33 9.44
CA ASP A 94 7.17 -3.55 10.19
C ASP A 94 8.02 -4.63 9.51
N HIS A 95 9.34 -4.41 9.39
CA HIS A 95 10.29 -5.19 8.59
C HIS A 95 9.92 -5.23 7.11
N GLY A 96 8.85 -5.92 6.76
CA GLY A 96 8.14 -5.86 5.49
C GLY A 96 8.61 -6.83 4.42
N THR A 97 9.77 -7.43 4.52
CA THR A 97 10.28 -8.37 3.50
C THR A 97 9.24 -9.45 3.17
N GLY A 98 8.89 -9.57 1.89
CA GLY A 98 7.94 -10.57 1.41
C GLY A 98 6.47 -10.26 1.69
N VAL A 99 6.12 -9.06 2.11
CA VAL A 99 4.72 -8.61 2.15
C VAL A 99 4.16 -8.48 0.75
N VAL A 100 2.95 -9.02 0.52
CA VAL A 100 2.22 -8.92 -0.75
C VAL A 100 0.81 -8.42 -0.48
N ILE A 101 0.42 -7.33 -1.13
CA ILE A 101 -0.93 -6.75 -1.06
C ILE A 101 -1.52 -6.65 -2.45
N GLY A 102 -2.56 -7.43 -2.73
CA GLY A 102 -3.16 -7.55 -4.06
C GLY A 102 -4.10 -6.41 -4.44
N GLU A 103 -4.41 -6.33 -5.73
CA GLU A 103 -5.14 -5.24 -6.40
C GLU A 103 -6.43 -4.80 -5.71
N THR A 104 -7.27 -5.74 -5.29
CA THR A 104 -8.61 -5.44 -4.74
C THR A 104 -8.65 -5.55 -3.21
N ALA A 105 -7.49 -5.60 -2.55
CA ALA A 105 -7.42 -5.57 -1.10
C ALA A 105 -7.95 -4.24 -0.54
N VAL A 106 -8.66 -4.33 0.57
CA VAL A 106 -9.15 -3.18 1.32
C VAL A 106 -8.62 -3.29 2.74
N ILE A 107 -7.87 -2.29 3.16
CA ILE A 107 -7.25 -2.23 4.48
C ILE A 107 -7.79 -0.99 5.19
N GLY A 108 -8.33 -1.17 6.38
CA GLY A 108 -8.86 -0.11 7.23
C GLY A 108 -7.77 0.81 7.80
N GLU A 109 -8.14 1.55 8.82
CA GLU A 109 -7.24 2.49 9.50
C GLU A 109 -6.44 1.81 10.61
N ARG A 110 -5.23 2.30 10.89
CA ARG A 110 -4.36 1.86 11.99
C ARG A 110 -4.04 0.37 11.96
N VAL A 111 -3.93 -0.19 10.75
CA VAL A 111 -3.56 -1.59 10.55
C VAL A 111 -2.04 -1.74 10.55
N ARG A 112 -1.55 -2.82 11.18
CA ARG A 112 -0.15 -3.19 11.18
C ARG A 112 0.07 -4.55 10.55
N LEU A 113 1.03 -4.63 9.64
CA LEU A 113 1.50 -5.88 9.05
C LEU A 113 2.97 -6.11 9.39
N TYR A 114 3.34 -7.36 9.57
CA TYR A 114 4.73 -7.80 9.70
C TYR A 114 5.22 -8.45 8.40
N GLN A 115 6.50 -8.84 8.38
CA GLN A 115 7.11 -9.49 7.22
C GLN A 115 6.32 -10.73 6.75
N ALA A 116 6.45 -11.09 5.47
CA ALA A 116 5.88 -12.27 4.83
C ALA A 116 4.33 -12.36 4.85
N VAL A 117 3.62 -11.35 5.34
CA VAL A 117 2.14 -11.31 5.29
C VAL A 117 1.68 -11.17 3.83
N THR A 118 0.79 -12.06 3.40
CA THR A 118 0.21 -12.05 2.06
C THR A 118 -1.30 -11.80 2.11
N LEU A 119 -1.73 -10.64 1.61
CA LEU A 119 -3.13 -10.32 1.33
C LEU A 119 -3.45 -10.65 -0.13
N GLY A 120 -3.36 -11.94 -0.46
CA GLY A 120 -3.51 -12.49 -1.80
C GLY A 120 -4.92 -12.98 -2.10
N ALA A 121 -5.17 -13.35 -3.36
CA ALA A 121 -6.43 -13.93 -3.80
C ALA A 121 -6.50 -15.43 -3.42
N LYS A 122 -7.60 -15.82 -2.80
CA LYS A 122 -7.86 -17.23 -2.48
C LYS A 122 -8.36 -18.02 -3.69
N ARG A 123 -9.06 -17.34 -4.61
CA ARG A 123 -9.65 -17.94 -5.81
C ARG A 123 -9.58 -16.97 -6.97
N PHE A 124 -9.54 -17.51 -8.18
CA PHE A 124 -9.59 -16.75 -9.42
C PHE A 124 -10.86 -17.17 -10.19
N ALA A 125 -11.78 -16.23 -10.39
CA ALA A 125 -12.96 -16.46 -11.21
C ALA A 125 -12.56 -16.54 -12.69
N THR A 126 -13.26 -17.41 -13.43
CA THR A 126 -13.08 -17.58 -14.88
C THR A 126 -14.35 -17.18 -15.60
N THR A 127 -14.19 -16.60 -16.78
CA THR A 127 -15.26 -16.29 -17.73
C THR A 127 -15.70 -17.56 -18.48
N GLU A 128 -16.80 -17.49 -19.25
CA GLU A 128 -17.34 -18.64 -20.00
C GLU A 128 -16.33 -19.24 -21.01
N ASP A 129 -15.42 -18.43 -21.53
CA ASP A 129 -14.36 -18.86 -22.45
C ASP A 129 -13.12 -19.46 -21.75
N GLY A 130 -13.13 -19.56 -20.40
CA GLY A 130 -12.03 -20.10 -19.59
C GLY A 130 -10.91 -19.10 -19.28
N SER A 131 -11.00 -17.84 -19.71
CA SER A 131 -10.05 -16.81 -19.33
C SER A 131 -10.29 -16.32 -17.88
N LEU A 132 -9.26 -15.73 -17.24
CA LEU A 132 -9.42 -15.17 -15.90
C LEU A 132 -10.22 -13.87 -15.94
N GLU A 133 -11.23 -13.76 -15.08
CA GLU A 133 -11.98 -12.53 -14.89
C GLU A 133 -11.06 -11.43 -14.35
N LYS A 134 -11.06 -10.25 -15.02
CA LYS A 134 -10.24 -9.11 -14.64
C LYS A 134 -11.01 -8.13 -13.75
N GLY A 135 -10.32 -7.56 -12.77
CA GLY A 135 -10.86 -6.47 -11.93
C GLY A 135 -11.88 -6.90 -10.87
N ALA A 136 -12.34 -8.15 -10.85
CA ALA A 136 -13.28 -8.63 -9.83
C ALA A 136 -12.64 -8.62 -8.43
N PRO A 137 -13.41 -8.31 -7.36
CA PRO A 137 -12.95 -8.42 -5.99
C PRO A 137 -12.52 -9.85 -5.66
N ARG A 138 -11.27 -10.01 -5.21
CA ARG A 138 -10.68 -11.33 -4.94
C ARG A 138 -9.69 -11.36 -3.78
N HIS A 139 -9.39 -10.20 -3.19
CA HIS A 139 -8.43 -10.05 -2.10
C HIS A 139 -9.14 -9.76 -0.77
N PRO A 140 -8.46 -9.96 0.38
CA PRO A 140 -9.04 -9.75 1.69
C PRO A 140 -9.51 -8.31 1.94
N ILE A 141 -10.49 -8.19 2.86
CA ILE A 141 -10.85 -6.95 3.54
C ILE A 141 -10.32 -7.07 4.97
N VAL A 142 -9.51 -6.13 5.39
CA VAL A 142 -8.95 -6.02 6.73
C VAL A 142 -9.59 -4.81 7.40
N GLU A 143 -10.20 -5.00 8.55
CA GLU A 143 -10.86 -3.94 9.31
C GLU A 143 -9.85 -3.03 10.02
N ASP A 144 -10.37 -1.98 10.70
CA ASP A 144 -9.54 -1.06 11.47
C ASP A 144 -8.85 -1.74 12.66
N ASP A 145 -7.71 -1.19 13.08
CA ASP A 145 -6.99 -1.60 14.29
C ASP A 145 -6.49 -3.06 14.28
N VAL A 146 -6.43 -3.72 13.12
CA VAL A 146 -5.96 -5.10 12.98
C VAL A 146 -4.45 -5.16 12.94
N VAL A 147 -3.87 -6.16 13.63
CA VAL A 147 -2.44 -6.51 13.57
C VAL A 147 -2.29 -7.92 13.02
N ILE A 148 -1.50 -8.08 11.95
CA ILE A 148 -1.25 -9.39 11.33
C ILE A 148 0.25 -9.69 11.40
N TYR A 149 0.60 -10.74 12.12
CA TYR A 149 1.94 -11.32 12.16
C TYR A 149 2.19 -12.29 10.99
N ALA A 150 3.47 -12.60 10.75
CA ALA A 150 3.89 -13.62 9.78
C ALA A 150 3.49 -15.04 10.22
#